data_04ac0d5e3cf7967d933fe84ae0678b0d
#
_entry.id   04ac0d5e3cf7967d933fe84ae0678b0d
#
_cell.length_a   1.000
_cell.length_b   1.000
_cell.length_c   1.000
_cell.angle_alpha   90.00
_cell.angle_beta   90.00
_cell.angle_gamma   90.00
#
_symmetry.space_group_name_H-M   'P 1'
#
loop_
_entity.id
_entity.type
_entity.pdbx_description
1 polymer ?
#
loop_
_entity_poly.entity_id
_entity_poly.type
_entity_poly.pdbx_seq_one_letter_code
_entity_poly.pdbx_strand_id
1 'polypeptide(L)'
;MKLTIIIFAILNIAAIESGFIGRITIPTGKVAVFYRNRMLMDELGTSSVEWYDPIFTEAQLVDINSQKDSIGAFQCVAKDDQVVTFPRIDVTNQLPKEHVLKVFSKFEKFYNNPPIPYDKPLIIDETVSFMKEVCTQLTGEQLRKEKYNDLNEMLFEHLSRFQENRIELGGKSTGIKILRVFIEIPTLDPKVEQNRREIAIQKTAKQAEEYRKQTVIAKKETENRLEEMEADKRRAVQNTLNIQMLEEEEAIAKKKKIQAESEANEIRTIADAKSYESLKRSQDNQALLTPEYIRKLQLESFGCQNKVYWGNDLPDMFLPMGNEKVM
;
A
#
# COMPACT_ATOMS: atom_id res chain seq x y z
N MET A 1 -32.98 43.10 -32.18
CA MET A 1 -31.94 42.22 -31.60
C MET A 1 -31.77 42.39 -30.09
N LYS A 2 -31.71 43.59 -29.51
CA LYS A 2 -31.53 43.78 -28.04
C LYS A 2 -32.71 43.26 -27.21
N LEU A 3 -33.95 43.39 -27.69
CA LEU A 3 -35.16 42.94 -26.96
C LEU A 3 -35.24 41.40 -26.87
N THR A 4 -34.83 40.70 -27.94
CA THR A 4 -34.82 39.22 -27.99
C THR A 4 -33.82 38.63 -27.02
N ILE A 5 -32.66 39.27 -26.84
CA ILE A 5 -31.62 38.81 -25.89
C ILE A 5 -32.10 39.01 -24.46
N ILE A 6 -32.81 40.10 -24.17
CA ILE A 6 -33.34 40.37 -22.82
C ILE A 6 -34.45 39.37 -22.46
N ILE A 7 -35.37 39.07 -23.42
CA ILE A 7 -36.43 38.06 -23.20
C ILE A 7 -35.83 36.66 -22.98
N PHE A 8 -34.79 36.29 -23.73
CA PHE A 8 -34.10 35.02 -23.52
C PHE A 8 -33.38 34.95 -22.16
N ALA A 9 -32.77 36.06 -21.71
CA ALA A 9 -32.13 36.15 -20.41
C ALA A 9 -33.16 36.07 -19.26
N ILE A 10 -34.30 36.74 -19.37
CA ILE A 10 -35.38 36.74 -18.40
C ILE A 10 -36.06 35.35 -18.34
N LEU A 11 -36.27 34.68 -19.46
CA LEU A 11 -36.80 33.32 -19.51
C LEU A 11 -35.84 32.30 -18.88
N ASN A 12 -34.54 32.45 -19.08
CA ASN A 12 -33.56 31.60 -18.43
C ASN A 12 -33.49 31.81 -16.91
N ILE A 13 -33.59 33.07 -16.42
CA ILE A 13 -33.64 33.38 -15.00
C ILE A 13 -34.94 32.83 -14.37
N ALA A 14 -36.08 33.02 -15.01
CA ALA A 14 -37.37 32.48 -14.55
C ALA A 14 -37.38 30.94 -14.55
N ALA A 15 -36.72 30.30 -15.50
CA ALA A 15 -36.58 28.83 -15.53
C ALA A 15 -35.66 28.30 -14.40
N ILE A 16 -34.65 29.07 -14.01
CA ILE A 16 -33.78 28.73 -12.87
C ILE A 16 -34.55 28.84 -11.54
N GLU A 17 -35.34 29.91 -11.36
CA GLU A 17 -36.18 30.12 -10.19
C GLU A 17 -37.33 29.13 -10.07
N SER A 18 -37.86 28.65 -11.20
CA SER A 18 -38.93 27.65 -11.26
C SER A 18 -38.46 26.21 -11.08
N GLY A 19 -37.17 25.94 -10.91
CA GLY A 19 -36.63 24.58 -10.76
C GLY A 19 -36.64 23.74 -12.06
N PHE A 20 -36.96 24.33 -13.22
CA PHE A 20 -36.93 23.66 -14.52
C PHE A 20 -35.53 23.50 -15.12
N ILE A 21 -34.54 24.22 -14.58
CA ILE A 21 -33.14 24.12 -14.99
C ILE A 21 -32.28 23.75 -13.77
N GLY A 22 -31.69 22.59 -13.81
CA GLY A 22 -30.72 22.12 -12.86
C GLY A 22 -29.35 22.74 -13.12
N ARG A 23 -28.60 22.96 -12.08
CA ARG A 23 -27.22 23.44 -12.12
C ARG A 23 -26.34 22.52 -11.33
N ILE A 24 -25.26 22.02 -11.94
CA ILE A 24 -24.22 21.26 -11.27
C ILE A 24 -22.90 22.02 -11.30
N THR A 25 -22.25 22.15 -10.15
CA THR A 25 -20.90 22.70 -10.06
C THR A 25 -19.91 21.55 -10.09
N ILE A 26 -18.98 21.58 -11.03
CA ILE A 26 -17.98 20.53 -11.25
C ILE A 26 -16.66 21.00 -10.66
N PRO A 27 -16.22 20.42 -9.53
CA PRO A 27 -14.93 20.75 -8.94
C PRO A 27 -13.77 20.32 -9.85
N THR A 28 -12.62 20.98 -9.68
CA THR A 28 -11.39 20.55 -10.36
C THR A 28 -11.06 19.09 -10.04
N GLY A 29 -10.74 18.31 -11.06
CA GLY A 29 -10.47 16.87 -10.93
C GLY A 29 -11.69 15.97 -10.96
N LYS A 30 -12.87 16.53 -11.24
CA LYS A 30 -14.10 15.77 -11.51
C LYS A 30 -14.65 16.08 -12.88
N VAL A 31 -15.49 15.18 -13.37
CA VAL A 31 -16.32 15.37 -14.57
C VAL A 31 -17.75 14.98 -14.24
N ALA A 32 -18.70 15.60 -14.91
CA ALA A 32 -20.10 15.23 -14.80
C ALA A 32 -20.48 14.27 -15.93
N VAL A 33 -21.12 13.17 -15.55
CA VAL A 33 -21.74 12.21 -16.45
C VAL A 33 -23.24 12.42 -16.37
N PHE A 34 -23.90 12.50 -17.52
CA PHE A 34 -25.33 12.76 -17.60
C PHE A 34 -26.09 11.53 -18.08
N TYR A 35 -27.20 11.24 -17.42
CA TYR A 35 -28.12 10.19 -17.80
C TYR A 35 -29.48 10.79 -18.13
N ARG A 36 -29.90 10.66 -19.37
CA ARG A 36 -31.21 11.11 -19.80
C ARG A 36 -32.17 9.93 -19.93
N ASN A 37 -33.27 9.95 -19.22
CA ASN A 37 -34.20 8.82 -19.15
C ASN A 37 -33.48 7.50 -18.83
N ARG A 38 -32.50 7.55 -17.91
CA ARG A 38 -31.66 6.41 -17.52
C ARG A 38 -30.71 5.89 -18.62
N MET A 39 -30.51 6.62 -19.69
CA MET A 39 -29.51 6.29 -20.72
C MET A 39 -28.33 7.26 -20.60
N LEU A 40 -27.13 6.70 -20.61
CA LEU A 40 -25.90 7.49 -20.59
C LEU A 40 -25.84 8.40 -21.82
N MET A 41 -25.56 9.67 -21.62
CA MET A 41 -25.33 10.63 -22.70
C MET A 41 -23.87 10.55 -23.17
N ASP A 42 -23.65 10.83 -24.45
CA ASP A 42 -22.32 10.80 -25.06
C ASP A 42 -21.47 12.05 -24.76
N GLU A 43 -21.97 12.93 -23.90
CA GLU A 43 -21.28 14.17 -23.53
C GLU A 43 -20.91 14.18 -22.06
N LEU A 44 -19.68 14.68 -21.77
CA LEU A 44 -19.19 14.90 -20.42
C LEU A 44 -19.26 16.39 -20.07
N GLY A 45 -19.83 16.69 -18.92
CA GLY A 45 -19.70 18.01 -18.32
C GLY A 45 -18.27 18.25 -17.83
N THR A 46 -17.64 19.29 -18.37
CA THR A 46 -16.24 19.61 -18.08
C THR A 46 -16.02 21.06 -17.72
N SER A 47 -17.05 21.89 -17.87
CA SER A 47 -17.05 23.28 -17.42
C SER A 47 -17.22 23.34 -15.91
N SER A 48 -16.76 24.42 -15.28
CA SER A 48 -16.92 24.59 -13.83
C SER A 48 -18.39 24.60 -13.37
N VAL A 49 -19.28 24.93 -14.27
CA VAL A 49 -20.73 24.94 -14.07
C VAL A 49 -21.40 24.41 -15.33
N GLU A 50 -22.22 23.40 -15.15
CA GLU A 50 -23.08 22.85 -16.22
C GLU A 50 -24.54 23.00 -15.85
N TRP A 51 -25.35 23.25 -16.88
CA TRP A 51 -26.80 23.40 -16.78
C TRP A 51 -27.48 22.21 -17.46
N TYR A 52 -28.44 21.63 -16.79
CA TYR A 52 -29.15 20.45 -17.31
C TYR A 52 -30.63 20.49 -16.96
N ASP A 53 -31.43 19.66 -17.61
CA ASP A 53 -32.85 19.50 -17.32
C ASP A 53 -33.00 18.44 -16.20
N PRO A 54 -33.33 18.83 -14.94
CA PRO A 54 -33.41 17.90 -13.82
C PRO A 54 -34.63 16.96 -13.88
N ILE A 55 -35.59 17.20 -14.77
CA ILE A 55 -36.79 16.36 -14.89
C ILE A 55 -36.45 15.07 -15.66
N PHE A 56 -35.65 15.18 -16.70
CA PHE A 56 -35.30 14.06 -17.59
C PHE A 56 -33.85 13.62 -17.50
N THR A 57 -33.00 14.44 -16.88
CA THR A 57 -31.55 14.21 -16.84
C THR A 57 -31.07 14.15 -15.39
N GLU A 58 -30.36 13.11 -15.06
CA GLU A 58 -29.64 12.96 -13.81
C GLU A 58 -28.13 13.19 -14.08
N ALA A 59 -27.47 13.88 -13.17
CA ALA A 59 -26.06 14.19 -13.29
C ALA A 59 -25.26 13.53 -12.16
N GLN A 60 -24.20 12.83 -12.51
CA GLN A 60 -23.31 12.17 -11.56
C GLN A 60 -21.88 12.71 -11.70
N LEU A 61 -21.27 13.08 -10.57
CA LEU A 61 -19.87 13.51 -10.55
C LEU A 61 -18.95 12.30 -10.42
N VAL A 62 -17.97 12.22 -11.32
CA VAL A 62 -16.96 11.18 -11.38
C VAL A 62 -15.60 11.78 -11.12
N ASP A 63 -14.86 11.19 -10.21
CA ASP A 63 -13.46 11.56 -9.93
C ASP A 63 -12.55 11.05 -11.06
N ILE A 64 -11.74 11.95 -11.62
CA ILE A 64 -10.70 11.64 -12.60
C ILE A 64 -9.29 11.75 -12.01
N ASN A 65 -9.18 12.17 -10.76
CA ASN A 65 -7.95 12.13 -10.00
C ASN A 65 -7.62 10.71 -9.54
N SER A 66 -6.43 10.55 -8.98
CA SER A 66 -6.08 9.29 -8.33
C SER A 66 -6.99 9.06 -7.11
N GLN A 67 -7.63 7.91 -7.09
CA GLN A 67 -8.45 7.45 -5.98
C GLN A 67 -7.86 6.17 -5.39
N LYS A 68 -8.23 5.91 -4.15
CA LYS A 68 -7.75 4.78 -3.39
C LYS A 68 -8.92 3.90 -2.99
N ASP A 69 -8.94 2.69 -3.55
CA ASP A 69 -9.90 1.67 -3.18
C ASP A 69 -9.29 0.78 -2.10
N SER A 70 -9.98 0.67 -0.98
CA SER A 70 -9.53 -0.15 0.14
C SER A 70 -10.46 -1.34 0.32
N ILE A 71 -9.90 -2.53 0.25
CA ILE A 71 -10.57 -3.78 0.56
C ILE A 71 -10.25 -4.09 2.02
N GLY A 72 -11.28 -4.21 2.85
CA GLY A 72 -11.15 -4.59 4.25
C GLY A 72 -10.70 -6.04 4.44
N ALA A 73 -10.78 -6.53 5.65
CA ALA A 73 -10.32 -7.87 6.00
C ALA A 73 -10.85 -8.93 5.01
N PHE A 74 -9.92 -9.56 4.32
CA PHE A 74 -10.16 -10.59 3.33
C PHE A 74 -9.53 -11.90 3.77
N GLN A 75 -10.26 -12.99 3.68
CA GLN A 75 -9.78 -14.32 4.06
C GLN A 75 -9.72 -15.25 2.86
N CYS A 76 -8.67 -16.05 2.81
CA CYS A 76 -8.52 -17.13 1.83
C CYS A 76 -7.88 -18.36 2.48
N VAL A 77 -8.00 -19.49 1.80
CA VAL A 77 -7.38 -20.74 2.18
C VAL A 77 -6.11 -20.91 1.35
N ALA A 78 -4.97 -21.03 2.00
CA ALA A 78 -3.68 -21.27 1.37
C ALA A 78 -3.56 -22.73 0.91
N LYS A 79 -2.55 -23.02 0.09
CA LYS A 79 -2.26 -24.35 -0.47
C LYS A 79 -2.10 -25.46 0.60
N ASP A 80 -1.69 -25.08 1.79
CA ASP A 80 -1.49 -25.96 2.94
C ASP A 80 -2.71 -25.99 3.89
N ASP A 81 -3.91 -25.68 3.38
CA ASP A 81 -5.19 -25.62 4.08
C ASP A 81 -5.22 -24.64 5.26
N GLN A 82 -4.27 -23.73 5.35
CA GLN A 82 -4.27 -22.68 6.37
C GLN A 82 -5.12 -21.50 5.95
N VAL A 83 -5.93 -21.00 6.88
CA VAL A 83 -6.67 -19.76 6.67
C VAL A 83 -5.73 -18.58 6.87
N VAL A 84 -5.61 -17.78 5.82
CA VAL A 84 -4.81 -16.55 5.81
C VAL A 84 -5.75 -15.36 5.72
N THR A 85 -5.55 -14.39 6.59
CA THR A 85 -6.33 -13.15 6.63
C THR A 85 -5.44 -12.00 6.19
N PHE A 86 -5.83 -11.32 5.13
CA PHE A 86 -5.24 -10.05 4.72
C PHE A 86 -6.04 -8.93 5.38
N PRO A 87 -5.44 -8.16 6.30
CA PRO A 87 -6.16 -7.13 7.05
C PRO A 87 -6.67 -6.03 6.14
N ARG A 88 -5.87 -5.64 5.14
CA ARG A 88 -6.19 -4.59 4.18
C ARG A 88 -5.41 -4.72 2.89
N ILE A 89 -6.11 -4.45 1.79
CA ILE A 89 -5.51 -4.33 0.45
C ILE A 89 -5.94 -3.00 -0.12
N ASP A 90 -5.00 -2.15 -0.46
CA ASP A 90 -5.23 -0.83 -1.04
C ASP A 90 -4.77 -0.81 -2.50
N VAL A 91 -5.65 -0.40 -3.38
CA VAL A 91 -5.36 -0.19 -4.80
C VAL A 91 -5.55 1.28 -5.13
N THR A 92 -4.50 1.94 -5.55
CA THR A 92 -4.58 3.33 -6.02
C THR A 92 -4.68 3.31 -7.54
N ASN A 93 -5.74 3.90 -8.05
CA ASN A 93 -6.04 3.92 -9.47
C ASN A 93 -6.44 5.33 -9.94
N GLN A 94 -6.49 5.52 -11.25
CA GLN A 94 -6.94 6.75 -11.88
C GLN A 94 -7.73 6.43 -13.16
N LEU A 95 -8.90 7.02 -13.31
CA LEU A 95 -9.69 6.94 -14.52
C LEU A 95 -9.51 8.23 -15.35
N PRO A 96 -8.75 8.21 -16.46
CA PRO A 96 -8.60 9.36 -17.33
C PRO A 96 -9.93 9.77 -17.96
N LYS A 97 -10.13 11.08 -18.15
CA LYS A 97 -11.36 11.70 -18.69
C LYS A 97 -11.85 11.05 -19.99
N GLU A 98 -10.92 10.72 -20.89
CA GLU A 98 -11.24 10.17 -22.21
C GLU A 98 -11.92 8.79 -22.14
N HIS A 99 -11.76 8.09 -21.01
CA HIS A 99 -12.26 6.73 -20.83
C HIS A 99 -13.53 6.66 -19.96
N VAL A 100 -13.94 7.78 -19.35
CA VAL A 100 -15.10 7.81 -18.44
C VAL A 100 -16.36 7.26 -19.11
N LEU A 101 -16.78 7.82 -20.24
CA LEU A 101 -18.00 7.36 -20.92
C LEU A 101 -17.94 5.88 -21.30
N LYS A 102 -16.78 5.41 -21.75
CA LYS A 102 -16.56 4.01 -22.11
C LYS A 102 -16.73 3.07 -20.92
N VAL A 103 -16.19 3.42 -19.77
CA VAL A 103 -16.30 2.63 -18.54
C VAL A 103 -17.74 2.64 -18.05
N PHE A 104 -18.35 3.82 -17.95
CA PHE A 104 -19.70 3.98 -17.43
C PHE A 104 -20.76 3.31 -18.32
N SER A 105 -20.59 3.32 -19.64
CA SER A 105 -21.52 2.64 -20.57
C SER A 105 -21.61 1.13 -20.36
N LYS A 106 -20.60 0.50 -19.75
CA LYS A 106 -20.51 -0.96 -19.64
C LYS A 106 -20.54 -1.49 -18.20
N PHE A 107 -19.92 -0.76 -17.26
CA PHE A 107 -19.63 -1.30 -15.93
C PHE A 107 -20.43 -0.65 -14.81
N GLU A 108 -20.91 0.58 -14.97
CA GLU A 108 -21.78 1.17 -13.98
C GLU A 108 -23.22 0.73 -14.15
N LYS A 109 -23.80 0.23 -13.09
CA LYS A 109 -25.21 -0.17 -13.05
C LYS A 109 -26.04 0.91 -12.38
N PHE A 110 -26.36 1.94 -13.12
CA PHE A 110 -27.12 3.10 -12.65
C PHE A 110 -28.51 2.75 -12.10
N TYR A 111 -29.12 1.68 -12.63
CA TYR A 111 -30.47 1.29 -12.23
C TYR A 111 -30.58 0.63 -10.85
N ASN A 112 -29.47 0.25 -10.24
CA ASN A 112 -29.47 -0.24 -8.87
C ASN A 112 -29.51 0.96 -7.91
N ASN A 113 -30.25 0.85 -6.85
CA ASN A 113 -30.32 1.88 -5.81
C ASN A 113 -29.79 1.31 -4.49
N PRO A 114 -28.55 1.64 -4.03
CA PRO A 114 -27.60 2.56 -4.68
C PRO A 114 -26.98 1.97 -5.96
N PRO A 115 -26.49 2.81 -6.88
CA PRO A 115 -25.81 2.35 -8.09
C PRO A 115 -24.52 1.61 -7.70
N ILE A 116 -24.16 0.57 -8.47
CA ILE A 116 -22.92 -0.16 -8.26
C ILE A 116 -21.80 0.63 -8.95
N PRO A 117 -20.83 1.16 -8.20
CA PRO A 117 -19.72 1.91 -8.78
C PRO A 117 -18.86 1.01 -9.66
N TYR A 118 -18.23 1.58 -10.69
CA TYR A 118 -17.42 0.86 -11.68
C TYR A 118 -16.17 0.21 -11.10
N ASP A 119 -15.61 0.78 -10.04
CA ASP A 119 -14.43 0.28 -9.34
C ASP A 119 -14.68 -1.08 -8.68
N LYS A 120 -15.91 -1.36 -8.27
CA LYS A 120 -16.25 -2.64 -7.67
C LYS A 120 -15.96 -3.83 -8.61
N PRO A 121 -16.57 -3.94 -9.81
CA PRO A 121 -16.31 -5.06 -10.71
C PRO A 121 -14.93 -5.01 -11.38
N LEU A 122 -14.31 -3.82 -11.52
CA LEU A 122 -13.07 -3.67 -12.26
C LEU A 122 -11.82 -3.74 -11.38
N ILE A 123 -11.95 -3.46 -10.09
CA ILE A 123 -10.82 -3.38 -9.18
C ILE A 123 -11.04 -4.29 -7.97
N ILE A 124 -12.14 -4.11 -7.23
CA ILE A 124 -12.35 -4.81 -5.97
C ILE A 124 -12.59 -6.30 -6.19
N ASP A 125 -13.56 -6.67 -7.01
CA ASP A 125 -13.92 -8.07 -7.25
C ASP A 125 -12.76 -8.81 -7.94
N GLU A 126 -12.03 -8.16 -8.85
CA GLU A 126 -10.87 -8.73 -9.52
C GLU A 126 -9.70 -8.93 -8.55
N THR A 127 -9.43 -7.94 -7.70
CA THR A 127 -8.41 -8.08 -6.64
C THR A 127 -8.70 -9.28 -5.75
N VAL A 128 -9.95 -9.41 -5.30
CA VAL A 128 -10.38 -10.54 -4.45
C VAL A 128 -10.24 -11.87 -5.19
N SER A 129 -10.63 -11.92 -6.47
CA SER A 129 -10.52 -13.12 -7.30
C SER A 129 -9.08 -13.56 -7.47
N PHE A 130 -8.21 -12.65 -7.88
CA PHE A 130 -6.78 -12.90 -8.05
C PHE A 130 -6.12 -13.33 -6.74
N MET A 131 -6.41 -12.64 -5.63
CA MET A 131 -5.84 -12.99 -4.33
C MET A 131 -6.28 -14.39 -3.86
N LYS A 132 -7.52 -14.81 -4.16
CA LYS A 132 -7.96 -16.19 -3.91
C LYS A 132 -7.15 -17.19 -4.72
N GLU A 133 -6.91 -16.92 -6.00
CA GLU A 133 -6.10 -17.76 -6.87
C GLU A 133 -4.68 -17.90 -6.34
N VAL A 134 -4.03 -16.78 -5.99
CA VAL A 134 -2.67 -16.77 -5.40
C VAL A 134 -2.63 -17.57 -4.09
N CYS A 135 -3.64 -17.47 -3.25
CA CYS A 135 -3.73 -18.27 -2.02
C CYS A 135 -3.71 -19.76 -2.29
N THR A 136 -4.41 -20.24 -3.32
CA THR A 136 -4.42 -21.68 -3.65
C THR A 136 -3.06 -22.20 -4.16
N GLN A 137 -2.22 -21.31 -4.65
CA GLN A 137 -0.91 -21.66 -5.22
C GLN A 137 0.22 -21.63 -4.16
N LEU A 138 0.09 -20.78 -3.13
CA LEU A 138 1.13 -20.52 -2.13
C LEU A 138 0.72 -21.04 -0.76
N THR A 139 1.72 -21.44 0.04
CA THR A 139 1.50 -21.82 1.43
C THR A 139 1.33 -20.56 2.31
N GLY A 140 0.70 -20.71 3.48
CA GLY A 140 0.51 -19.59 4.40
C GLY A 140 1.82 -18.92 4.82
N GLU A 141 2.92 -19.69 4.91
CA GLU A 141 4.23 -19.14 5.23
C GLU A 141 4.87 -18.37 4.06
N GLN A 142 4.71 -18.87 2.85
CA GLN A 142 5.16 -18.18 1.65
C GLN A 142 4.44 -16.84 1.46
N LEU A 143 3.12 -16.84 1.67
CA LEU A 143 2.32 -15.61 1.60
C LEU A 143 2.75 -14.55 2.62
N ARG A 144 3.17 -15.00 3.83
CA ARG A 144 3.52 -14.08 4.91
C ARG A 144 4.96 -13.56 4.85
N LYS A 145 5.92 -14.37 4.40
CA LYS A 145 7.36 -14.07 4.49
C LYS A 145 8.06 -14.04 3.15
N GLU A 146 8.08 -15.20 2.46
CA GLU A 146 8.96 -15.39 1.32
C GLU A 146 8.51 -14.58 0.10
N LYS A 147 7.21 -14.61 -0.17
CA LYS A 147 6.60 -14.01 -1.37
C LYS A 147 5.82 -12.73 -1.09
N TYR A 148 5.81 -12.27 0.15
CA TYR A 148 5.04 -11.08 0.53
C TYR A 148 5.40 -9.84 -0.30
N ASN A 149 6.69 -9.60 -0.53
CA ASN A 149 7.13 -8.47 -1.34
C ASN A 149 6.70 -8.60 -2.80
N ASP A 150 6.72 -9.83 -3.32
CA ASP A 150 6.34 -10.11 -4.71
C ASP A 150 4.82 -9.97 -4.92
N LEU A 151 4.00 -10.16 -3.87
CA LEU A 151 2.54 -10.09 -3.96
C LEU A 151 2.05 -8.71 -4.46
N ASN A 152 2.67 -7.63 -4.01
CA ASN A 152 2.32 -6.29 -4.46
C ASN A 152 2.55 -6.12 -5.96
N GLU A 153 3.67 -6.63 -6.45
CA GLU A 153 4.05 -6.57 -7.87
C GLU A 153 3.17 -7.48 -8.72
N MET A 154 2.95 -8.72 -8.27
CA MET A 154 2.05 -9.66 -8.94
C MET A 154 0.63 -9.10 -9.09
N LEU A 155 0.07 -8.54 -8.03
CA LEU A 155 -1.25 -7.93 -8.08
C LEU A 155 -1.29 -6.67 -8.95
N PHE A 156 -0.25 -5.84 -8.89
CA PHE A 156 -0.12 -4.67 -9.75
C PHE A 156 -0.08 -5.05 -11.23
N GLU A 157 0.75 -6.04 -11.61
CA GLU A 157 0.84 -6.51 -12.98
C GLU A 157 -0.47 -7.15 -13.45
N HIS A 158 -1.09 -7.98 -12.60
CA HIS A 158 -2.35 -8.63 -12.93
C HIS A 158 -3.44 -7.60 -13.21
N LEU A 159 -3.64 -6.64 -12.28
CA LEU A 159 -4.65 -5.60 -12.45
C LEU A 159 -4.36 -4.71 -13.68
N SER A 160 -3.10 -4.38 -13.94
CA SER A 160 -2.72 -3.60 -15.11
C SER A 160 -3.07 -4.33 -16.40
N ARG A 161 -2.69 -5.59 -16.54
CA ARG A 161 -3.05 -6.44 -17.70
C ARG A 161 -4.56 -6.61 -17.84
N PHE A 162 -5.26 -6.78 -16.73
CA PHE A 162 -6.71 -6.92 -16.69
C PHE A 162 -7.41 -5.66 -17.20
N GLN A 163 -6.88 -4.46 -16.91
CA GLN A 163 -7.42 -3.22 -17.44
C GLN A 163 -7.08 -2.99 -18.92
N GLU A 164 -6.00 -3.54 -19.42
CA GLU A 164 -5.57 -3.36 -20.81
C GLU A 164 -6.39 -4.18 -21.81
N ASN A 165 -6.83 -5.38 -21.43
CA ASN A 165 -7.48 -6.31 -22.35
C ASN A 165 -8.76 -6.91 -21.76
N ARG A 166 -9.87 -6.19 -21.91
CA ARG A 166 -11.19 -6.61 -21.39
C ARG A 166 -12.04 -7.24 -22.46
N ILE A 167 -12.48 -8.48 -22.22
CA ILE A 167 -13.38 -9.21 -23.13
C ILE A 167 -14.70 -8.46 -23.30
N GLU A 168 -15.28 -7.90 -22.24
CA GLU A 168 -16.53 -7.15 -22.25
C GLU A 168 -16.47 -5.88 -23.13
N LEU A 169 -15.27 -5.39 -23.39
CA LEU A 169 -15.01 -4.28 -24.28
C LEU A 169 -14.49 -4.73 -25.67
N GLY A 170 -14.62 -6.02 -26.00
CA GLY A 170 -14.11 -6.58 -27.25
C GLY A 170 -12.58 -6.56 -27.33
N GLY A 171 -11.91 -6.84 -26.22
CA GLY A 171 -10.44 -6.85 -26.12
C GLY A 171 -9.80 -5.46 -26.06
N LYS A 172 -10.58 -4.39 -25.77
CA LYS A 172 -10.05 -3.04 -25.64
C LYS A 172 -9.80 -2.69 -24.17
N SER A 173 -8.83 -1.82 -23.94
CA SER A 173 -8.50 -1.29 -22.61
C SER A 173 -9.67 -0.52 -22.00
N THR A 174 -9.85 -0.61 -20.67
CA THR A 174 -10.74 0.29 -19.91
C THR A 174 -10.18 1.71 -19.86
N GLY A 175 -8.86 1.85 -19.95
CA GLY A 175 -8.15 3.10 -19.76
C GLY A 175 -7.88 3.45 -18.29
N ILE A 176 -8.38 2.65 -17.33
CA ILE A 176 -8.04 2.82 -15.91
C ILE A 176 -6.56 2.52 -15.74
N LYS A 177 -5.84 3.43 -15.08
CA LYS A 177 -4.43 3.28 -14.74
C LYS A 177 -4.31 2.85 -13.29
N ILE A 178 -3.67 1.72 -13.06
CA ILE A 178 -3.26 1.31 -11.72
C ILE A 178 -1.96 2.03 -11.39
N LEU A 179 -1.95 2.79 -10.31
CA LEU A 179 -0.79 3.60 -9.91
C LEU A 179 0.05 2.90 -8.85
N ARG A 180 -0.62 2.27 -7.89
CA ARG A 180 0.03 1.60 -6.77
C ARG A 180 -0.88 0.56 -6.16
N VAL A 181 -0.27 -0.53 -5.72
CA VAL A 181 -0.90 -1.57 -4.90
C VAL A 181 -0.15 -1.65 -3.58
N PHE A 182 -0.90 -1.82 -2.51
CA PHE A 182 -0.35 -2.06 -1.17
C PHE A 182 -1.18 -3.14 -0.48
N ILE A 183 -0.52 -4.21 -0.09
CA ILE A 183 -1.10 -5.32 0.66
C ILE A 183 -0.51 -5.24 2.07
N GLU A 184 -1.34 -5.25 3.09
CA GLU A 184 -0.89 -5.32 4.48
C GLU A 184 -0.47 -6.77 4.80
N ILE A 185 0.53 -6.92 5.67
CA ILE A 185 1.11 -8.23 6.01
C ILE A 185 0.00 -9.18 6.48
N PRO A 186 -0.17 -10.33 5.82
CA PRO A 186 -1.22 -11.26 6.17
C PRO A 186 -0.98 -11.94 7.51
N THR A 187 -2.06 -12.22 8.21
CA THR A 187 -2.07 -12.95 9.48
C THR A 187 -2.62 -14.35 9.27
N LEU A 188 -2.08 -15.30 10.02
CA LEU A 188 -2.59 -16.68 10.05
C LEU A 188 -3.66 -16.83 11.15
N ASP A 189 -4.42 -17.91 11.08
CA ASP A 189 -5.36 -18.26 12.15
C ASP A 189 -4.66 -18.22 13.52
N PRO A 190 -5.25 -17.57 14.53
CA PRO A 190 -4.65 -17.46 15.86
C PRO A 190 -4.24 -18.81 16.47
N LYS A 191 -4.98 -19.87 16.20
CA LYS A 191 -4.65 -21.23 16.68
C LYS A 191 -3.39 -21.77 16.03
N VAL A 192 -3.23 -21.53 14.71
CA VAL A 192 -2.04 -21.95 13.97
C VAL A 192 -0.82 -21.16 14.47
N GLU A 193 -1.00 -19.87 14.70
CA GLU A 193 0.07 -19.03 15.23
C GLU A 193 0.47 -19.41 16.66
N GLN A 194 -0.50 -19.74 17.50
CA GLN A 194 -0.26 -20.26 18.85
C GLN A 194 0.51 -21.59 18.82
N ASN A 195 0.04 -22.55 18.01
CA ASN A 195 0.74 -23.84 17.85
C ASN A 195 2.18 -23.66 17.35
N ARG A 196 2.40 -22.74 16.40
CA ARG A 196 3.76 -22.42 15.92
C ARG A 196 4.64 -21.80 17.00
N ARG A 197 4.09 -20.90 17.81
CA ARG A 197 4.80 -20.35 18.97
C ARG A 197 5.17 -21.43 19.96
N GLU A 198 4.26 -22.34 20.26
CA GLU A 198 4.51 -23.48 21.15
C GLU A 198 5.60 -24.40 20.60
N ILE A 199 5.54 -24.76 19.30
CA ILE A 199 6.57 -25.55 18.64
C ILE A 199 7.93 -24.82 18.66
N ALA A 200 7.95 -23.52 18.40
CA ALA A 200 9.17 -22.73 18.46
C ALA A 200 9.77 -22.68 19.88
N ILE A 201 8.92 -22.50 20.90
CA ILE A 201 9.32 -22.54 22.31
C ILE A 201 9.88 -23.91 22.66
N GLN A 202 9.19 -25.01 22.29
CA GLN A 202 9.66 -26.38 22.55
C GLN A 202 10.99 -26.66 21.83
N LYS A 203 11.15 -26.20 20.58
CA LYS A 203 12.39 -26.34 19.82
C LYS A 203 13.54 -25.60 20.52
N THR A 204 13.27 -24.36 20.93
CA THR A 204 14.26 -23.55 21.65
C THR A 204 14.59 -24.17 23.02
N ALA A 205 13.59 -24.69 23.74
CA ALA A 205 13.80 -25.39 25.02
C ALA A 205 14.64 -26.66 24.82
N LYS A 206 14.36 -27.47 23.81
CA LYS A 206 15.19 -28.65 23.48
C LYS A 206 16.64 -28.28 23.15
N GLN A 207 16.80 -27.22 22.30
CA GLN A 207 18.14 -26.73 21.98
C GLN A 207 18.89 -26.23 23.25
N ALA A 208 18.20 -25.49 24.12
CA ALA A 208 18.77 -25.04 25.39
C ALA A 208 19.14 -26.20 26.28
N GLU A 209 18.33 -27.27 26.32
CA GLU A 209 18.64 -28.47 27.10
C GLU A 209 19.84 -29.23 26.51
N GLU A 210 19.93 -29.34 25.18
CA GLU A 210 21.10 -29.92 24.50
C GLU A 210 22.39 -29.14 24.81
N TYR A 211 22.32 -27.81 24.71
CA TYR A 211 23.45 -26.96 25.09
C TYR A 211 23.83 -27.11 26.58
N ARG A 212 22.83 -27.21 27.45
CA ARG A 212 23.11 -27.52 28.90
C ARG A 212 23.77 -28.86 29.07
N LYS A 213 23.27 -29.92 28.39
CA LYS A 213 23.90 -31.25 28.43
C LYS A 213 25.34 -31.23 27.91
N GLN A 214 25.56 -30.57 26.76
CA GLN A 214 26.89 -30.39 26.20
C GLN A 214 27.82 -29.62 27.16
N THR A 215 27.29 -28.57 27.79
CA THR A 215 28.04 -27.79 28.77
C THR A 215 28.38 -28.61 30.02
N VAL A 216 27.44 -29.45 30.47
CA VAL A 216 27.69 -30.37 31.62
C VAL A 216 28.70 -31.45 31.26
N ILE A 217 28.61 -32.06 30.07
CA ILE A 217 29.57 -33.02 29.56
C ILE A 217 30.96 -32.37 29.44
N ALA A 218 31.01 -31.19 28.77
CA ALA A 218 32.26 -30.45 28.65
C ALA A 218 32.87 -30.04 30.00
N LYS A 219 32.03 -29.69 31.00
CA LYS A 219 32.49 -29.44 32.36
C LYS A 219 33.05 -30.71 33.01
N LYS A 220 32.35 -31.84 32.92
CA LYS A 220 32.83 -33.12 33.46
C LYS A 220 34.10 -33.59 32.78
N GLU A 221 34.17 -33.47 31.44
CA GLU A 221 35.39 -33.75 30.69
C GLU A 221 36.54 -32.83 31.11
N THR A 222 36.19 -31.54 31.33
CA THR A 222 37.18 -30.59 31.82
C THR A 222 37.63 -30.86 33.23
N GLU A 223 36.70 -31.27 34.11
CA GLU A 223 37.02 -31.70 35.50
C GLU A 223 37.89 -32.96 35.50
N ASN A 224 37.54 -34.00 34.74
CA ASN A 224 38.34 -35.21 34.61
C ASN A 224 39.72 -34.90 34.03
N ARG A 225 39.78 -34.01 33.01
CA ARG A 225 41.04 -33.59 32.41
C ARG A 225 41.89 -32.73 33.34
N LEU A 226 41.22 -31.95 34.19
CA LEU A 226 41.91 -31.22 35.26
C LEU A 226 42.48 -32.14 36.32
N GLU A 227 41.75 -33.20 36.72
CA GLU A 227 42.25 -34.22 37.64
C GLU A 227 43.41 -34.99 37.02
N GLU A 228 43.37 -35.42 35.81
CA GLU A 228 44.48 -36.03 35.07
C GLU A 228 45.69 -35.08 34.95
N MET A 229 45.39 -33.80 34.58
CA MET A 229 46.45 -32.77 34.49
C MET A 229 47.01 -32.39 35.86
N GLU A 230 46.25 -32.45 36.96
CA GLU A 230 46.79 -32.27 38.32
C GLU A 230 47.69 -33.41 38.74
N ALA A 231 47.36 -34.62 38.31
CA ALA A 231 48.25 -35.80 38.56
C ALA A 231 49.57 -35.67 37.77
N ASP A 232 49.48 -35.19 36.50
CA ASP A 232 50.65 -34.93 35.64
C ASP A 232 51.36 -33.63 36.00
N LYS A 233 50.64 -32.61 36.46
CA LYS A 233 51.17 -31.29 36.85
C LYS A 233 52.07 -31.32 38.06
N ARG A 234 51.93 -32.30 38.97
CA ARG A 234 52.94 -32.52 40.08
C ARG A 234 54.31 -32.79 39.50
N ARG A 235 54.44 -33.06 38.20
CA ARG A 235 55.70 -33.35 37.51
C ARG A 235 56.22 -32.29 36.53
N ALA A 236 55.38 -31.44 35.97
CA ALA A 236 55.81 -30.60 34.89
C ALA A 236 55.35 -29.13 34.93
N VAL A 237 55.09 -28.58 36.06
CA VAL A 237 54.10 -27.54 36.37
C VAL A 237 54.35 -26.10 35.92
N GLN A 238 55.49 -25.60 35.71
CA GLN A 238 55.64 -24.15 35.65
C GLN A 238 55.75 -23.54 34.24
N ASN A 239 56.19 -24.25 33.26
CA ASN A 239 56.49 -23.65 31.94
C ASN A 239 55.29 -23.74 30.94
N THR A 240 54.42 -24.75 31.13
CA THR A 240 53.31 -24.97 30.17
C THR A 240 52.14 -24.01 30.43
N LEU A 241 51.93 -23.62 31.68
CA LEU A 241 50.80 -22.76 32.06
C LEU A 241 50.89 -21.35 31.48
N ASN A 242 52.08 -20.79 31.41
CA ASN A 242 52.27 -19.45 30.85
C ASN A 242 52.12 -19.42 29.33
N ILE A 243 52.51 -20.49 28.64
CA ILE A 243 52.36 -20.57 27.18
C ILE A 243 50.88 -20.74 26.81
N GLN A 244 50.12 -21.57 27.53
CA GLN A 244 48.68 -21.75 27.25
C GLN A 244 47.85 -20.50 27.55
N MET A 245 48.18 -19.76 28.62
CA MET A 245 47.47 -18.50 28.90
C MET A 245 47.72 -17.43 27.82
N LEU A 246 48.96 -17.35 27.29
CA LEU A 246 49.27 -16.43 26.21
C LEU A 246 48.54 -16.79 24.90
N GLU A 247 48.44 -18.10 24.59
CA GLU A 247 47.73 -18.56 23.38
C GLU A 247 46.21 -18.34 23.47
N GLU A 248 45.62 -18.53 24.68
CA GLU A 248 44.19 -18.23 24.90
C GLU A 248 43.90 -16.70 24.80
N GLU A 249 44.78 -15.86 25.39
CA GLU A 249 44.63 -14.41 25.29
C GLU A 249 44.76 -13.91 23.84
N GLU A 250 45.71 -14.48 23.08
CA GLU A 250 45.86 -14.17 21.67
C GLU A 250 44.66 -14.64 20.84
N ALA A 251 44.10 -15.83 21.14
CA ALA A 251 42.91 -16.33 20.45
C ALA A 251 41.66 -15.52 20.79
N ILE A 252 41.52 -15.06 22.03
CA ILE A 252 40.43 -14.16 22.46
C ILE A 252 40.59 -12.78 21.83
N ALA A 253 41.81 -12.26 21.74
CA ALA A 253 42.11 -10.98 21.09
C ALA A 253 41.80 -11.02 19.57
N LYS A 254 42.22 -12.12 18.90
CA LYS A 254 41.89 -12.34 17.48
C LYS A 254 40.39 -12.46 17.23
N LYS A 255 39.70 -13.23 18.09
CA LYS A 255 38.23 -13.39 17.95
C LYS A 255 37.47 -12.09 18.17
N LYS A 256 37.86 -11.30 19.19
CA LYS A 256 37.31 -9.94 19.40
C LYS A 256 37.59 -8.99 18.23
N LYS A 257 38.79 -9.10 17.65
CA LYS A 257 39.14 -8.27 16.48
C LYS A 257 38.34 -8.64 15.26
N ILE A 258 38.15 -9.94 14.98
CA ILE A 258 37.33 -10.42 13.86
C ILE A 258 35.84 -10.04 14.05
N GLN A 259 35.34 -10.17 15.29
CA GLN A 259 33.96 -9.73 15.61
C GLN A 259 33.80 -8.21 15.41
N ALA A 260 34.73 -7.42 15.95
CA ALA A 260 34.67 -5.97 15.78
C ALA A 260 34.82 -5.51 14.30
N GLU A 261 35.66 -6.19 13.53
CA GLU A 261 35.76 -5.95 12.08
C GLU A 261 34.49 -6.35 11.34
N SER A 262 33.84 -7.47 11.71
CA SER A 262 32.59 -7.90 11.13
C SER A 262 31.44 -6.93 11.45
N GLU A 263 31.30 -6.53 12.71
CA GLU A 263 30.30 -5.54 13.15
C GLU A 263 30.53 -4.16 12.50
N ALA A 264 31.79 -3.74 12.40
CA ALA A 264 32.12 -2.48 11.73
C ALA A 264 31.79 -2.51 10.22
N ASN A 265 32.03 -3.65 9.56
CA ASN A 265 31.67 -3.81 8.14
C ASN A 265 30.16 -3.89 7.94
N GLU A 266 29.43 -4.55 8.84
CA GLU A 266 27.96 -4.59 8.81
C GLU A 266 27.36 -3.18 8.99
N ILE A 267 27.87 -2.43 9.96
CA ILE A 267 27.45 -1.03 10.17
C ILE A 267 27.75 -0.16 8.94
N ARG A 268 28.94 -0.36 8.31
CA ARG A 268 29.31 0.36 7.09
C ARG A 268 28.37 0.01 5.93
N THR A 269 28.12 -1.28 5.70
CA THR A 269 27.21 -1.70 4.62
C THR A 269 25.78 -1.19 4.83
N ILE A 270 25.30 -1.18 6.09
CA ILE A 270 23.99 -0.59 6.42
C ILE A 270 24.02 0.95 6.24
N ALA A 271 25.11 1.60 6.62
CA ALA A 271 25.27 3.04 6.44
C ALA A 271 25.33 3.41 4.95
N ASP A 272 26.10 2.64 4.16
CA ASP A 272 26.23 2.83 2.71
C ASP A 272 24.89 2.58 2.00
N ALA A 273 24.16 1.53 2.39
CA ALA A 273 22.82 1.25 1.89
C ALA A 273 21.84 2.39 2.21
N LYS A 274 21.87 2.91 3.46
CA LYS A 274 21.04 4.06 3.87
C LYS A 274 21.44 5.34 3.16
N SER A 275 22.75 5.58 2.96
CA SER A 275 23.23 6.75 2.24
C SER A 275 22.83 6.69 0.75
N TYR A 276 22.94 5.51 0.13
CA TYR A 276 22.50 5.28 -1.25
C TYR A 276 20.98 5.49 -1.38
N GLU A 277 20.19 4.94 -0.44
CA GLU A 277 18.75 5.16 -0.40
C GLU A 277 18.40 6.65 -0.24
N SER A 278 19.09 7.35 0.67
CA SER A 278 18.87 8.78 0.89
C SER A 278 19.27 9.62 -0.34
N LEU A 279 20.36 9.25 -1.01
CA LEU A 279 20.82 9.89 -2.24
C LEU A 279 19.83 9.68 -3.39
N LYS A 280 19.32 8.45 -3.52
CA LYS A 280 18.32 8.13 -4.52
C LYS A 280 16.99 8.83 -4.25
N ARG A 281 16.53 8.84 -2.99
CA ARG A 281 15.37 9.64 -2.58
C ARG A 281 15.57 11.14 -2.80
N SER A 282 16.79 11.65 -2.57
CA SER A 282 17.09 13.05 -2.84
C SER A 282 17.06 13.36 -4.34
N GLN A 283 17.60 12.48 -5.18
CA GLN A 283 17.53 12.61 -6.65
C GLN A 283 16.10 12.51 -7.17
N ASP A 284 15.33 11.54 -6.67
CA ASP A 284 13.93 11.38 -7.02
C ASP A 284 13.09 12.59 -6.55
N ASN A 285 13.36 13.10 -5.35
CA ASN A 285 12.74 14.31 -4.84
C ASN A 285 13.17 15.56 -5.64
N GLN A 286 14.42 15.66 -6.08
CA GLN A 286 14.85 16.77 -6.96
C GLN A 286 14.15 16.72 -8.32
N ALA A 287 13.96 15.51 -8.88
CA ALA A 287 13.21 15.32 -10.12
C ALA A 287 11.70 15.64 -9.96
N LEU A 288 11.16 15.37 -8.78
CA LEU A 288 9.75 15.65 -8.44
C LEU A 288 9.53 17.11 -8.00
N LEU A 289 10.55 17.77 -7.42
CA LEU A 289 10.47 19.15 -6.91
C LEU A 289 10.72 20.23 -7.99
N THR A 290 10.47 19.92 -9.27
CA THR A 290 10.45 20.97 -10.28
C THR A 290 9.32 21.98 -9.95
N PRO A 291 9.55 23.28 -10.20
CA PRO A 291 8.54 24.31 -9.91
C PRO A 291 7.19 24.01 -10.57
N GLU A 292 7.20 23.34 -11.71
CA GLU A 292 6.01 22.92 -12.47
C GLU A 292 5.27 21.78 -11.76
N TYR A 293 6.00 20.81 -11.21
CA TYR A 293 5.39 19.69 -10.47
C TYR A 293 4.83 20.13 -9.11
N ILE A 294 5.55 21.01 -8.39
CA ILE A 294 5.05 21.61 -7.14
C ILE A 294 3.77 22.42 -7.42
N ARG A 295 3.76 23.17 -8.51
CA ARG A 295 2.58 23.94 -8.92
C ARG A 295 1.42 23.05 -9.31
N LYS A 296 1.69 21.90 -9.94
CA LYS A 296 0.68 20.88 -10.24
C LYS A 296 0.10 20.27 -8.97
N LEU A 297 0.94 19.83 -8.02
CA LEU A 297 0.50 19.29 -6.72
C LEU A 297 -0.29 20.31 -5.89
N GLN A 298 0.11 21.58 -5.92
CA GLN A 298 -0.65 22.65 -5.29
C GLN A 298 -2.03 22.82 -5.93
N LEU A 299 -2.12 22.81 -7.25
CA LEU A 299 -3.39 22.87 -7.96
C LEU A 299 -4.27 21.64 -7.69
N GLU A 300 -3.69 20.44 -7.63
CA GLU A 300 -4.39 19.20 -7.29
C GLU A 300 -4.87 19.20 -5.83
N SER A 301 -4.06 19.69 -4.88
CA SER A 301 -4.46 19.82 -3.48
C SER A 301 -5.60 20.82 -3.26
N PHE A 302 -5.60 21.92 -4.01
CA PHE A 302 -6.70 22.87 -4.03
C PHE A 302 -7.96 22.30 -4.66
N GLY A 303 -7.80 21.45 -5.71
CA GLY A 303 -8.91 20.77 -6.38
C GLY A 303 -9.62 19.73 -5.51
N CYS A 304 -8.88 19.05 -4.63
CA CYS A 304 -9.44 18.06 -3.70
C CYS A 304 -10.16 18.65 -2.49
N GLN A 305 -9.91 19.93 -2.16
CA GLN A 305 -10.45 20.55 -0.94
C GLN A 305 -11.57 21.57 -1.18
N ASN A 306 -11.86 21.91 -2.43
CA ASN A 306 -12.83 22.97 -2.70
C ASN A 306 -14.27 22.46 -2.71
N LYS A 307 -14.83 22.34 -1.51
CA LYS A 307 -16.23 22.72 -1.33
C LYS A 307 -16.29 24.25 -1.34
N VAL A 308 -16.66 24.84 -2.46
CA VAL A 308 -16.88 26.28 -2.52
C VAL A 308 -18.21 26.55 -1.81
N TYR A 309 -18.11 27.07 -0.60
CA TYR A 309 -19.26 27.59 0.12
C TYR A 309 -19.47 29.06 -0.28
N TRP A 310 -20.62 29.35 -0.86
CA TRP A 310 -21.06 30.73 -1.12
C TRP A 310 -21.99 31.16 0.01
N GLY A 311 -21.55 32.08 0.83
CA GLY A 311 -22.32 32.68 1.90
C GLY A 311 -21.45 33.64 2.73
N ASN A 312 -22.07 34.54 3.45
CA ASN A 312 -21.37 35.56 4.26
C ASN A 312 -20.77 35.02 5.57
N ASP A 313 -21.06 33.76 5.92
CA ASP A 313 -20.53 33.09 7.11
C ASP A 313 -19.73 31.85 6.69
N LEU A 314 -18.41 31.96 6.75
CA LEU A 314 -17.49 30.83 6.64
C LEU A 314 -17.52 30.03 7.95
N PRO A 315 -17.70 28.71 7.93
CA PRO A 315 -17.57 27.91 9.13
C PRO A 315 -16.13 27.97 9.65
N ASP A 316 -16.00 28.21 10.96
CA ASP A 316 -14.74 28.36 11.75
C ASP A 316 -13.82 27.10 11.75
N MET A 317 -13.93 26.23 10.75
CA MET A 317 -13.22 24.95 10.70
C MET A 317 -12.00 24.92 9.79
N PHE A 318 -11.51 26.06 9.36
CA PHE A 318 -10.26 26.13 8.64
C PHE A 318 -9.22 26.89 9.46
N LEU A 319 -8.45 26.14 10.20
CA LEU A 319 -7.03 26.27 10.48
C LEU A 319 -6.68 25.33 11.64
N PRO A 320 -5.64 24.51 11.51
CA PRO A 320 -4.36 25.04 11.98
C PRO A 320 -3.23 24.86 10.97
N MET A 321 -2.73 25.94 10.46
CA MET A 321 -1.32 25.94 10.09
C MET A 321 -0.51 25.90 11.38
N GLY A 322 -0.12 24.71 11.79
CA GLY A 322 0.85 24.52 12.84
C GLY A 322 2.21 25.06 12.40
N ASN A 323 2.59 26.18 12.97
CA ASN A 323 3.97 26.62 13.03
C ASN A 323 4.73 25.64 13.92
N GLU A 324 5.26 24.55 13.39
CA GLU A 324 6.35 23.84 14.07
C GLU A 324 7.65 24.59 13.82
N LYS A 325 8.07 25.29 14.85
CA LYS A 325 9.45 25.75 14.99
C LYS A 325 10.34 24.52 15.11
N VAL A 326 11.18 24.32 14.10
CA VAL A 326 12.35 23.44 14.19
C VAL A 326 13.30 24.06 15.21
N MET A 327 13.53 23.35 16.30
CA MET A 327 14.76 23.46 17.10
C MET A 327 15.75 22.41 16.62
#